data_8eba64e8ecc53be29c7f2f02b51e7de2
#
_entry.id   8eba64e8ecc53be29c7f2f02b51e7de2
#
_cell.length_a   1.000
_cell.length_b   1.000
_cell.length_c   1.000
_cell.angle_alpha   90.00
_cell.angle_beta   90.00
_cell.angle_gamma   90.00
#
_symmetry.space_group_name_H-M   'P 1'
#
loop_
_entity.id
_entity.type
_entity.pdbx_description
1 polymer ?
#
loop_
_entity_poly.entity_id
_entity_poly.type
_entity_poly.pdbx_seq_one_letter_code
_entity_poly.pdbx_strand_id
1 'polypeptide(L)'
;VNLAALPSLPAEFTRVLGRVVPGAGDVARIAAALAAAATAAGHVCVDLETVAGSTTLDGALEVPDLPALLAGLRNDPLVAEPGGFAPLVLDGHRLYLHRYWHYETSLAGALVTRAASTVERVDDLALQGALDRFFPAVGEGPDMQKVAAAVAALKRIAVLCGGPGTGKTTTVARVLAVLTALAGVERIAIGLAAPTGKAAARLQSALAAHPETASIAGQAMTLHRLLGLGAGRAPRYHAANPLPLDVLVVDEASMIDLALASKLVRALPAHARLILLGDPEQLASVEAGAVLASIAGTEAAYSPQMAARLARLTGQTVPIGGPVSALSDSIVRLGRSYRFAASSAIGRLAQAVRTGDAEDAVATLDAGGDAAWLNPDAKALEDAAFAGYAGYFAAIDGGAEPARCFTELGRFRVLAAVREGPLGVHALNRAVERRRASRDAAVPHQRWYPGRPVMVTRNDYAMRLANGDVGVVVRDASMSGGVAVAFEAPDGGIRRFSPARMPECETVYALTVHKSQGSEFDDVLIVLPRTETAVLSRELVYTGITRARRRVTMLAQPEVLKAAIGVRVRRDSALAERIREPLSGTTLAL
;
A
#
# COMPACT_ATOMS: atom_id res chain seq x y z
N VAL A 1 -35.27 3.25 12.22
CA VAL A 1 -34.30 2.57 11.33
C VAL A 1 -34.67 1.10 11.23
N ASN A 2 -34.93 0.61 10.01
CA ASN A 2 -35.17 -0.82 9.78
C ASN A 2 -33.83 -1.57 9.75
N LEU A 3 -33.35 -2.03 10.92
CA LEU A 3 -32.07 -2.71 11.05
C LEU A 3 -31.97 -4.02 10.24
N ALA A 4 -33.11 -4.65 9.91
CA ALA A 4 -33.12 -5.90 9.16
C ALA A 4 -32.79 -5.70 7.66
N ALA A 5 -32.97 -4.49 7.15
CA ALA A 5 -32.66 -4.13 5.77
C ALA A 5 -31.19 -3.67 5.58
N LEU A 6 -30.47 -3.37 6.68
CA LEU A 6 -29.09 -2.92 6.63
C LEU A 6 -28.12 -4.09 6.42
N PRO A 7 -26.95 -3.83 5.79
CA PRO A 7 -25.83 -4.79 5.80
C PRO A 7 -25.45 -5.21 7.22
N SER A 8 -24.93 -6.41 7.38
CA SER A 8 -24.72 -7.04 8.69
C SER A 8 -23.91 -6.20 9.68
N LEU A 9 -22.80 -5.59 9.24
CA LEU A 9 -21.94 -4.81 10.12
C LEU A 9 -22.61 -3.49 10.59
N PRO A 10 -23.16 -2.62 9.72
CA PRO A 10 -23.93 -1.45 10.14
C PRO A 10 -25.11 -1.78 11.06
N ALA A 11 -25.86 -2.85 10.74
CA ALA A 11 -26.99 -3.31 11.54
C ALA A 11 -26.56 -3.68 12.97
N GLU A 12 -25.54 -4.53 13.11
CA GLU A 12 -25.06 -4.99 14.40
C GLU A 12 -24.44 -3.86 15.22
N PHE A 13 -23.64 -3.00 14.58
CA PHE A 13 -23.04 -1.84 15.23
C PHE A 13 -24.11 -0.91 15.81
N THR A 14 -25.13 -0.57 15.03
CA THR A 14 -26.25 0.29 15.47
C THR A 14 -27.04 -0.38 16.60
N ARG A 15 -27.27 -1.70 16.54
CA ARG A 15 -27.94 -2.47 17.60
C ARG A 15 -27.17 -2.43 18.92
N VAL A 16 -25.85 -2.63 18.86
CA VAL A 16 -24.97 -2.59 20.04
C VAL A 16 -24.99 -1.19 20.66
N LEU A 17 -24.83 -0.14 19.86
CA LEU A 17 -24.88 1.24 20.36
C LEU A 17 -26.22 1.59 21.02
N GLY A 18 -27.35 1.17 20.44
CA GLY A 18 -28.67 1.39 21.02
C GLY A 18 -28.89 0.67 22.37
N ARG A 19 -28.13 -0.41 22.62
CA ARG A 19 -28.14 -1.09 23.95
C ARG A 19 -27.24 -0.40 24.95
N VAL A 20 -26.08 0.09 24.52
CA VAL A 20 -25.09 0.76 25.37
C VAL A 20 -25.53 2.17 25.74
N VAL A 21 -26.23 2.85 24.83
CA VAL A 21 -26.76 4.21 25.03
C VAL A 21 -28.28 4.23 24.75
N PRO A 22 -29.13 3.84 25.73
CA PRO A 22 -30.54 3.69 25.49
C PRO A 22 -31.31 4.96 25.12
N GLY A 23 -30.73 6.14 25.41
CA GLY A 23 -31.33 7.45 25.10
C GLY A 23 -31.05 7.97 23.68
N ALA A 24 -30.39 7.17 22.85
CA ALA A 24 -30.02 7.59 21.48
C ALA A 24 -31.27 7.78 20.59
N GLY A 25 -31.35 8.92 19.89
CA GLY A 25 -32.38 9.24 18.92
C GLY A 25 -32.25 8.49 17.59
N ASP A 26 -33.32 8.49 16.82
CA ASP A 26 -33.31 7.77 15.53
C ASP A 26 -32.34 8.37 14.52
N VAL A 27 -32.16 9.69 14.52
CA VAL A 27 -31.17 10.37 13.66
C VAL A 27 -29.74 9.93 13.99
N ALA A 28 -29.41 9.81 15.29
CA ALA A 28 -28.09 9.33 15.70
C ALA A 28 -27.86 7.85 15.38
N ARG A 29 -28.92 7.04 15.38
CA ARG A 29 -28.85 5.64 14.92
C ARG A 29 -28.64 5.52 13.42
N ILE A 30 -29.29 6.38 12.61
CA ILE A 30 -29.01 6.52 11.17
C ILE A 30 -27.53 6.87 10.97
N ALA A 31 -27.04 7.89 11.67
CA ALA A 31 -25.68 8.34 11.61
C ALA A 31 -24.65 7.26 12.03
N ALA A 32 -24.98 6.44 13.04
CA ALA A 32 -24.15 5.30 13.43
C ALA A 32 -24.05 4.23 12.33
N ALA A 33 -25.17 3.93 11.65
CA ALA A 33 -25.16 3.01 10.52
C ALA A 33 -24.31 3.53 9.36
N LEU A 34 -24.45 4.83 9.03
CA LEU A 34 -23.65 5.49 8.01
C LEU A 34 -22.16 5.46 8.34
N ALA A 35 -21.77 5.80 9.56
CA ALA A 35 -20.36 5.79 9.99
C ALA A 35 -19.75 4.39 9.95
N ALA A 36 -20.52 3.36 10.34
CA ALA A 36 -20.07 1.96 10.26
C ALA A 36 -19.90 1.51 8.80
N ALA A 37 -20.86 1.83 7.93
CA ALA A 37 -20.80 1.50 6.51
C ALA A 37 -19.64 2.21 5.81
N ALA A 38 -19.46 3.51 6.03
CA ALA A 38 -18.36 4.28 5.48
C ALA A 38 -17.00 3.72 5.92
N THR A 39 -16.87 3.38 7.19
CA THR A 39 -15.63 2.77 7.70
C THR A 39 -15.36 1.41 7.04
N ALA A 40 -16.36 0.57 6.86
CA ALA A 40 -16.25 -0.70 6.16
C ALA A 40 -15.86 -0.53 4.69
N ALA A 41 -16.30 0.57 4.05
CA ALA A 41 -15.89 0.96 2.70
C ALA A 41 -14.50 1.63 2.64
N GLY A 42 -13.85 1.84 3.80
CA GLY A 42 -12.51 2.39 3.94
C GLY A 42 -12.45 3.91 4.06
N HIS A 43 -13.58 4.59 4.25
CA HIS A 43 -13.61 6.01 4.59
C HIS A 43 -13.26 6.22 6.08
N VAL A 44 -12.69 7.36 6.40
CA VAL A 44 -12.36 7.76 7.79
C VAL A 44 -13.56 8.41 8.46
N CYS A 45 -14.35 9.14 7.70
CA CYS A 45 -15.55 9.85 8.13
C CYS A 45 -16.66 9.74 7.08
N VAL A 46 -17.86 10.19 7.46
CA VAL A 46 -18.96 10.48 6.54
C VAL A 46 -19.05 11.99 6.39
N ASP A 47 -19.00 12.48 5.18
CA ASP A 47 -19.38 13.85 4.86
C ASP A 47 -20.90 13.93 4.78
N LEU A 48 -21.54 14.54 5.78
CA LEU A 48 -22.98 14.61 5.88
C LEU A 48 -23.61 15.46 4.76
N GLU A 49 -22.87 16.41 4.17
CA GLU A 49 -23.35 17.18 3.03
C GLU A 49 -23.57 16.32 1.79
N THR A 50 -22.78 15.26 1.62
CA THR A 50 -22.87 14.36 0.45
C THR A 50 -23.99 13.33 0.56
N VAL A 51 -24.43 12.99 1.78
CA VAL A 51 -25.43 11.93 2.02
C VAL A 51 -26.78 12.45 2.46
N ALA A 52 -26.88 13.72 2.87
CA ALA A 52 -28.12 14.33 3.35
C ALA A 52 -29.20 14.31 2.26
N GLY A 53 -30.44 14.00 2.66
CA GLY A 53 -31.59 13.93 1.77
C GLY A 53 -31.57 12.78 0.76
N SER A 54 -30.62 11.85 0.89
CA SER A 54 -30.49 10.73 -0.03
C SER A 54 -30.98 9.40 0.60
N THR A 55 -31.18 8.42 -0.25
CA THR A 55 -31.39 7.03 0.15
C THR A 55 -30.12 6.25 -0.10
N THR A 56 -29.56 5.63 0.93
CA THR A 56 -28.27 4.95 0.91
C THR A 56 -28.37 3.48 1.32
N LEU A 57 -27.26 2.75 1.23
CA LEU A 57 -27.16 1.33 1.60
C LEU A 57 -28.19 0.47 0.83
N ASP A 58 -28.15 0.55 -0.49
CA ASP A 58 -29.03 -0.19 -1.41
C ASP A 58 -30.54 0.05 -1.16
N GLY A 59 -30.91 1.28 -0.79
CA GLY A 59 -32.30 1.65 -0.50
C GLY A 59 -32.75 1.37 0.93
N ALA A 60 -31.88 0.84 1.78
CA ALA A 60 -32.23 0.43 3.13
C ALA A 60 -32.30 1.59 4.15
N LEU A 61 -31.71 2.75 3.82
CA LEU A 61 -31.60 3.87 4.75
C LEU A 61 -31.96 5.20 4.10
N GLU A 62 -33.05 5.81 4.56
CA GLU A 62 -33.40 7.19 4.23
C GLU A 62 -32.68 8.14 5.18
N VAL A 63 -31.94 9.08 4.62
CA VAL A 63 -31.14 10.05 5.36
C VAL A 63 -31.90 11.38 5.38
N PRO A 64 -32.14 11.98 6.55
CA PRO A 64 -32.75 13.31 6.64
C PRO A 64 -31.95 14.37 5.89
N ASP A 65 -32.55 15.51 5.62
CA ASP A 65 -31.81 16.67 5.12
C ASP A 65 -30.74 17.14 6.10
N LEU A 66 -29.78 17.92 5.61
CA LEU A 66 -28.63 18.33 6.43
C LEU A 66 -29.02 19.12 7.69
N PRO A 67 -29.93 20.09 7.66
CA PRO A 67 -30.38 20.76 8.86
C PRO A 67 -30.99 19.83 9.91
N ALA A 68 -31.87 18.90 9.48
CA ALA A 68 -32.48 17.92 10.38
C ALA A 68 -31.45 16.92 10.93
N LEU A 69 -30.49 16.48 10.09
CA LEU A 69 -29.36 15.65 10.54
C LEU A 69 -28.54 16.35 11.62
N LEU A 70 -28.07 17.57 11.36
CA LEU A 70 -27.24 18.32 12.32
C LEU A 70 -28.00 18.64 13.61
N ALA A 71 -29.29 19.00 13.52
CA ALA A 71 -30.15 19.24 14.68
C ALA A 71 -30.34 17.99 15.52
N GLY A 72 -30.58 16.84 14.88
CA GLY A 72 -30.79 15.56 15.56
C GLY A 72 -29.52 14.94 16.14
N LEU A 73 -28.33 15.33 15.65
CA LEU A 73 -27.04 14.86 16.16
C LEU A 73 -26.52 15.70 17.31
N ARG A 74 -26.79 17.02 17.28
CA ARG A 74 -26.42 17.92 18.40
C ARG A 74 -27.17 17.51 19.65
N ASN A 75 -26.44 17.37 20.75
CA ASN A 75 -26.97 16.96 22.06
C ASN A 75 -27.44 15.49 22.15
N ASP A 76 -27.26 14.66 21.11
CA ASP A 76 -27.52 13.22 21.25
C ASP A 76 -26.40 12.54 22.05
N PRO A 77 -26.72 11.65 23.01
CA PRO A 77 -25.73 11.01 23.85
C PRO A 77 -24.75 10.09 23.09
N LEU A 78 -25.05 9.71 21.84
CA LEU A 78 -24.12 8.97 20.97
C LEU A 78 -23.06 9.87 20.34
N VAL A 79 -23.24 11.20 20.36
CA VAL A 79 -22.43 12.15 19.57
C VAL A 79 -21.76 13.16 20.47
N ALA A 80 -20.46 13.33 20.32
CA ALA A 80 -19.71 14.42 20.95
C ALA A 80 -19.20 15.41 19.90
N GLU A 81 -18.92 16.63 20.34
CA GLU A 81 -18.10 17.57 19.59
C GLU A 81 -16.60 17.21 19.73
N PRO A 82 -15.71 17.80 18.89
CA PRO A 82 -14.26 17.64 18.99
C PRO A 82 -13.74 17.83 20.42
N GLY A 83 -13.01 16.82 20.93
CA GLY A 83 -12.51 16.82 22.31
C GLY A 83 -13.44 16.19 23.36
N GLY A 84 -14.70 15.95 23.04
CA GLY A 84 -15.63 15.22 23.89
C GLY A 84 -15.48 13.68 23.73
N PHE A 85 -16.14 12.93 24.61
CA PHE A 85 -16.09 11.46 24.60
C PHE A 85 -17.48 10.87 24.38
N ALA A 86 -17.71 10.36 23.17
CA ALA A 86 -18.89 9.60 22.79
C ALA A 86 -18.51 8.61 21.66
N PRO A 87 -19.33 7.62 21.32
CA PRO A 87 -19.04 6.68 20.23
C PRO A 87 -18.82 7.34 18.87
N LEU A 88 -19.51 8.45 18.61
CA LEU A 88 -19.42 9.26 17.40
C LEU A 88 -18.88 10.65 17.73
N VAL A 89 -18.20 11.26 16.77
CA VAL A 89 -17.75 12.66 16.85
C VAL A 89 -18.25 13.40 15.64
N LEU A 90 -18.96 14.50 15.85
CA LEU A 90 -19.38 15.44 14.81
C LEU A 90 -18.43 16.61 14.78
N ASP A 91 -17.65 16.72 13.70
CA ASP A 91 -16.66 17.77 13.45
C ASP A 91 -17.06 18.57 12.21
N GLY A 92 -17.71 19.71 12.43
CA GLY A 92 -18.37 20.47 11.38
C GLY A 92 -19.53 19.70 10.74
N HIS A 93 -19.37 19.30 9.49
CA HIS A 93 -20.31 18.45 8.75
C HIS A 93 -19.80 17.00 8.60
N ARG A 94 -18.68 16.66 9.22
CA ARG A 94 -18.09 15.31 9.16
C ARG A 94 -18.39 14.51 10.41
N LEU A 95 -18.94 13.33 10.19
CA LEU A 95 -19.24 12.38 11.24
C LEU A 95 -18.22 11.25 11.25
N TYR A 96 -17.65 11.01 12.42
CA TYR A 96 -16.62 9.98 12.64
C TYR A 96 -17.07 8.93 13.66
N LEU A 97 -16.54 7.72 13.54
CA LEU A 97 -16.35 6.90 14.74
C LEU A 97 -15.25 7.56 15.59
N HIS A 98 -15.45 7.70 16.90
CA HIS A 98 -14.53 8.41 17.81
C HIS A 98 -13.07 8.01 17.65
N ARG A 99 -12.77 6.70 17.52
CA ARG A 99 -11.41 6.20 17.36
C ARG A 99 -10.73 6.72 16.08
N TYR A 100 -11.47 6.90 14.98
CA TYR A 100 -10.91 7.37 13.72
C TYR A 100 -10.70 8.88 13.75
N TRP A 101 -11.60 9.64 14.38
CA TRP A 101 -11.37 11.04 14.65
C TRP A 101 -10.08 11.25 15.46
N HIS A 102 -9.90 10.47 16.54
CA HIS A 102 -8.70 10.51 17.36
C HIS A 102 -7.43 10.12 16.58
N TYR A 103 -7.48 9.08 15.75
CA TYR A 103 -6.32 8.70 14.92
C TYR A 103 -5.97 9.79 13.92
N GLU A 104 -6.95 10.38 13.24
CA GLU A 104 -6.73 11.41 12.23
C GLU A 104 -6.16 12.69 12.85
N THR A 105 -6.75 13.19 13.94
CA THR A 105 -6.29 14.41 14.62
C THR A 105 -4.90 14.22 15.24
N SER A 106 -4.66 13.08 15.90
CA SER A 106 -3.35 12.77 16.47
C SER A 106 -2.27 12.64 15.40
N LEU A 107 -2.60 11.99 14.26
CA LEU A 107 -1.66 11.84 13.15
C LEU A 107 -1.34 13.20 12.52
N ALA A 108 -2.35 14.01 12.22
CA ALA A 108 -2.17 15.34 11.64
C ALA A 108 -1.27 16.22 12.51
N GLY A 109 -1.58 16.32 13.80
CA GLY A 109 -0.78 17.10 14.75
C GLY A 109 0.67 16.62 14.85
N ALA A 110 0.90 15.32 14.92
CA ALA A 110 2.24 14.75 14.98
C ALA A 110 3.04 14.96 13.68
N LEU A 111 2.40 14.87 12.52
CA LEU A 111 3.03 15.14 11.23
C LEU A 111 3.41 16.61 11.08
N VAL A 112 2.50 17.54 11.43
CA VAL A 112 2.75 18.99 11.39
C VAL A 112 3.90 19.36 12.34
N THR A 113 3.90 18.83 13.57
CA THR A 113 4.98 19.06 14.54
C THR A 113 6.33 18.59 14.00
N ARG A 114 6.40 17.39 13.39
CA ARG A 114 7.64 16.87 12.78
C ARG A 114 8.09 17.68 11.57
N ALA A 115 7.17 18.14 10.74
CA ALA A 115 7.48 18.97 9.57
C ALA A 115 8.01 20.36 9.95
N ALA A 116 7.46 20.94 11.01
CA ALA A 116 7.93 22.20 11.56
C ALA A 116 9.29 22.09 12.26
N SER A 117 9.61 20.90 12.82
CA SER A 117 10.88 20.65 13.48
C SER A 117 12.01 20.54 12.47
N THR A 118 12.98 21.43 12.54
CA THR A 118 14.23 21.36 11.79
C THR A 118 15.24 20.47 12.52
N VAL A 119 16.12 19.83 11.76
CA VAL A 119 17.28 19.16 12.36
C VAL A 119 18.29 20.24 12.76
N GLU A 120 18.50 20.39 14.05
CA GLU A 120 19.48 21.31 14.57
C GLU A 120 20.89 20.93 14.09
N ARG A 121 21.66 21.94 13.60
CA ARG A 121 23.08 21.82 13.26
C ARG A 121 23.45 20.82 12.15
N VAL A 122 22.71 20.82 11.03
CA VAL A 122 23.26 20.19 9.82
C VAL A 122 24.31 21.14 9.22
N ASP A 123 25.55 20.71 9.19
CA ASP A 123 26.63 21.43 8.49
C ASP A 123 26.39 21.33 6.98
N ASP A 124 26.11 22.47 6.35
CA ASP A 124 25.79 22.54 4.91
C ASP A 124 26.98 22.08 4.06
N LEU A 125 28.24 22.32 4.47
CA LEU A 125 29.43 21.88 3.72
C LEU A 125 29.60 20.36 3.82
N ALA A 126 29.45 19.80 5.01
CA ALA A 126 29.51 18.36 5.22
C ALA A 126 28.38 17.65 4.45
N LEU A 127 27.16 18.21 4.47
CA LEU A 127 26.03 17.68 3.72
C LEU A 127 26.28 17.74 2.22
N GLN A 128 26.76 18.87 1.69
CA GLN A 128 27.08 19.01 0.28
C GLN A 128 28.13 17.99 -0.17
N GLY A 129 29.22 17.84 0.61
CA GLY A 129 30.26 16.85 0.32
C GLY A 129 29.74 15.41 0.32
N ALA A 130 28.84 15.05 1.28
CA ALA A 130 28.20 13.74 1.31
C ALA A 130 27.26 13.54 0.11
N LEU A 131 26.46 14.55 -0.26
CA LEU A 131 25.58 14.51 -1.43
C LEU A 131 26.38 14.33 -2.73
N ASP A 132 27.48 15.05 -2.92
CA ASP A 132 28.33 14.94 -4.11
C ASP A 132 28.99 13.56 -4.21
N ARG A 133 29.38 12.99 -3.06
CA ARG A 133 29.98 11.65 -2.98
C ARG A 133 28.99 10.55 -3.37
N PHE A 134 27.78 10.56 -2.83
CA PHE A 134 26.81 9.45 -2.99
C PHE A 134 25.84 9.66 -4.16
N PHE A 135 25.75 10.88 -4.70
CA PHE A 135 24.94 11.21 -5.87
C PHE A 135 25.81 11.90 -6.92
N PRO A 136 26.76 11.18 -7.55
CA PRO A 136 27.55 11.76 -8.64
C PRO A 136 26.62 12.17 -9.78
N ALA A 137 26.99 13.25 -10.49
CA ALA A 137 26.21 13.76 -11.61
C ALA A 137 26.01 12.67 -12.68
N VAL A 138 24.77 12.34 -13.00
CA VAL A 138 24.40 11.33 -13.99
C VAL A 138 23.35 11.89 -14.93
N GLY A 139 23.73 12.20 -16.16
CA GLY A 139 22.83 12.57 -17.24
C GLY A 139 22.28 14.01 -17.15
N GLU A 140 21.41 14.35 -18.10
CA GLU A 140 20.73 15.64 -18.18
C GLU A 140 19.44 15.66 -17.37
N GLY A 141 19.14 16.80 -16.73
CA GLY A 141 17.91 17.05 -15.98
C GLY A 141 18.09 17.02 -14.45
N PRO A 142 17.06 17.46 -13.68
CA PRO A 142 17.15 17.58 -12.24
C PRO A 142 17.29 16.21 -11.55
N ASP A 143 18.31 16.07 -10.69
CA ASP A 143 18.48 14.87 -9.85
C ASP A 143 17.60 14.97 -8.59
N MET A 144 16.33 14.56 -8.72
CA MET A 144 15.40 14.55 -7.61
C MET A 144 15.75 13.51 -6.54
N GLN A 145 16.61 12.53 -6.82
CA GLN A 145 17.11 11.60 -5.82
C GLN A 145 18.11 12.30 -4.88
N LYS A 146 18.98 13.15 -5.41
CA LYS A 146 19.89 14.00 -4.63
C LYS A 146 19.11 15.01 -3.78
N VAL A 147 18.06 15.61 -4.35
CA VAL A 147 17.13 16.49 -3.61
C VAL A 147 16.45 15.72 -2.46
N ALA A 148 16.01 14.47 -2.68
CA ALA A 148 15.39 13.64 -1.66
C ALA A 148 16.35 13.37 -0.48
N ALA A 149 17.64 13.15 -0.77
CA ALA A 149 18.64 12.96 0.27
C ALA A 149 18.87 14.25 1.08
N ALA A 150 18.92 15.40 0.43
CA ALA A 150 19.02 16.68 1.10
C ALA A 150 17.80 16.94 2.01
N VAL A 151 16.57 16.70 1.51
CA VAL A 151 15.34 16.85 2.31
C VAL A 151 15.36 15.91 3.53
N ALA A 152 15.73 14.62 3.34
CA ALA A 152 15.80 13.65 4.43
C ALA A 152 16.86 14.01 5.49
N ALA A 153 17.95 14.68 5.10
CA ALA A 153 18.95 15.18 6.03
C ALA A 153 18.48 16.41 6.81
N LEU A 154 17.71 17.30 6.17
CA LEU A 154 17.30 18.60 6.73
C LEU A 154 16.01 18.54 7.56
N LYS A 155 15.13 17.57 7.31
CA LYS A 155 13.80 17.46 7.92
C LYS A 155 13.65 16.23 8.81
N ARG A 156 12.75 16.32 9.80
CA ARG A 156 12.38 15.18 10.66
C ARG A 156 11.38 14.24 10.00
N ILE A 157 10.77 14.66 8.91
CA ILE A 157 9.95 13.82 8.04
C ILE A 157 10.31 14.08 6.58
N ALA A 158 10.47 13.03 5.80
CA ALA A 158 10.64 13.08 4.36
C ALA A 158 9.70 12.06 3.70
N VAL A 159 8.96 12.50 2.69
CA VAL A 159 8.00 11.66 1.95
C VAL A 159 8.48 11.57 0.50
N LEU A 160 8.99 10.42 0.11
CA LEU A 160 9.52 10.15 -1.21
C LEU A 160 8.45 9.46 -2.06
N CYS A 161 7.76 10.26 -2.86
CA CYS A 161 6.73 9.80 -3.77
C CYS A 161 7.30 9.47 -5.14
N GLY A 162 6.88 8.37 -5.72
CA GLY A 162 7.25 8.03 -7.09
C GLY A 162 6.63 6.73 -7.55
N GLY A 163 6.38 6.63 -8.84
CA GLY A 163 5.88 5.41 -9.47
C GLY A 163 6.88 4.26 -9.36
N PRO A 164 6.50 3.06 -9.80
CA PRO A 164 7.42 1.93 -9.88
C PRO A 164 8.58 2.20 -10.82
N GLY A 165 9.76 1.73 -10.43
CA GLY A 165 10.97 1.93 -11.22
C GLY A 165 11.60 3.32 -11.13
N THR A 166 11.11 4.23 -10.29
CA THR A 166 11.73 5.56 -10.09
C THR A 166 12.98 5.52 -9.21
N GLY A 167 13.40 4.35 -8.78
CA GLY A 167 14.62 4.18 -7.99
C GLY A 167 14.45 4.53 -6.50
N LYS A 168 13.22 4.49 -5.95
CA LYS A 168 12.95 4.77 -4.53
C LYS A 168 13.91 4.03 -3.59
N THR A 169 14.05 2.73 -3.74
CA THR A 169 14.88 1.89 -2.85
C THR A 169 16.37 2.21 -3.02
N THR A 170 16.85 2.46 -4.24
CA THR A 170 18.22 2.91 -4.50
C THR A 170 18.47 4.30 -3.88
N THR A 171 17.48 5.20 -4.00
CA THR A 171 17.55 6.52 -3.36
C THR A 171 17.70 6.39 -1.85
N VAL A 172 16.92 5.50 -1.22
CA VAL A 172 17.01 5.28 0.24
C VAL A 172 18.36 4.72 0.67
N ALA A 173 18.94 3.78 -0.08
CA ALA A 173 20.28 3.29 0.22
C ALA A 173 21.29 4.46 0.30
N ARG A 174 21.27 5.32 -0.70
CA ARG A 174 22.14 6.50 -0.74
C ARG A 174 21.78 7.55 0.34
N VAL A 175 20.49 7.75 0.64
CA VAL A 175 20.04 8.60 1.76
C VAL A 175 20.63 8.10 3.08
N LEU A 176 20.55 6.81 3.35
CA LEU A 176 21.11 6.22 4.56
C LEU A 176 22.64 6.37 4.61
N ALA A 177 23.33 6.24 3.47
CA ALA A 177 24.77 6.50 3.38
C ALA A 177 25.11 7.96 3.71
N VAL A 178 24.34 8.93 3.19
CA VAL A 178 24.50 10.36 3.53
C VAL A 178 24.29 10.59 5.02
N LEU A 179 23.19 10.07 5.60
CA LEU A 179 22.89 10.25 7.02
C LEU A 179 23.96 9.66 7.93
N THR A 180 24.49 8.49 7.56
CA THR A 180 25.59 7.83 8.29
C THR A 180 26.90 8.63 8.19
N ALA A 181 27.20 9.16 7.01
CA ALA A 181 28.38 10.00 6.80
C ALA A 181 28.31 11.30 7.64
N LEU A 182 27.13 11.89 7.76
CA LEU A 182 26.90 13.08 8.59
C LEU A 182 27.00 12.80 10.10
N ALA A 183 26.65 11.59 10.54
CA ALA A 183 26.78 11.18 11.93
C ALA A 183 28.25 10.93 12.35
N GLY A 184 29.15 10.72 11.39
CA GLY A 184 30.57 10.51 11.64
C GLY A 184 30.85 9.24 12.44
N VAL A 185 31.44 9.39 13.64
CA VAL A 185 31.75 8.27 14.53
C VAL A 185 30.57 7.81 15.38
N GLU A 186 29.51 8.60 15.46
CA GLU A 186 28.31 8.24 16.21
C GLU A 186 27.51 7.16 15.46
N ARG A 187 27.08 6.13 16.19
CA ARG A 187 26.20 5.12 15.61
C ARG A 187 24.77 5.61 15.60
N ILE A 188 24.16 5.67 14.41
CA ILE A 188 22.72 5.95 14.27
C ILE A 188 21.93 4.63 14.27
N ALA A 189 20.87 4.60 15.06
CA ALA A 189 19.96 3.46 15.12
C ALA A 189 18.93 3.57 13.97
N ILE A 190 19.09 2.71 12.96
CA ILE A 190 18.24 2.72 11.76
C ILE A 190 17.25 1.56 11.82
N GLY A 191 15.96 1.88 11.72
CA GLY A 191 14.87 0.91 11.54
C GLY A 191 14.42 0.87 10.08
N LEU A 192 14.18 -0.35 9.59
CA LEU A 192 13.65 -0.61 8.25
C LEU A 192 12.32 -1.34 8.38
N ALA A 193 11.26 -0.83 7.78
CA ALA A 193 9.94 -1.42 7.89
C ALA A 193 9.14 -1.34 6.60
N ALA A 194 8.14 -2.22 6.48
CA ALA A 194 7.13 -2.18 5.44
C ALA A 194 5.79 -2.73 5.98
N PRO A 195 4.66 -2.48 5.34
CA PRO A 195 3.37 -3.02 5.76
C PRO A 195 3.31 -4.56 5.70
N THR A 196 3.99 -5.17 4.73
CA THR A 196 3.97 -6.63 4.49
C THR A 196 5.36 -7.26 4.64
N GLY A 197 5.40 -8.56 4.98
CA GLY A 197 6.66 -9.32 5.08
C GLY A 197 7.43 -9.35 3.77
N LYS A 198 6.72 -9.49 2.64
CA LYS A 198 7.33 -9.51 1.30
C LYS A 198 7.98 -8.17 0.93
N ALA A 199 7.30 -7.05 1.22
CA ALA A 199 7.89 -5.73 1.00
C ALA A 199 9.12 -5.49 1.90
N ALA A 200 9.06 -5.93 3.16
CA ALA A 200 10.20 -5.86 4.08
C ALA A 200 11.40 -6.68 3.58
N ALA A 201 11.18 -7.92 3.15
CA ALA A 201 12.23 -8.77 2.58
C ALA A 201 12.85 -8.15 1.32
N ARG A 202 12.02 -7.56 0.45
CA ARG A 202 12.48 -6.85 -0.74
C ARG A 202 13.33 -5.62 -0.40
N LEU A 203 12.89 -4.81 0.56
CA LEU A 203 13.66 -3.66 1.05
C LEU A 203 15.02 -4.12 1.58
N GLN A 204 15.03 -5.19 2.39
CA GLN A 204 16.26 -5.80 2.93
C GLN A 204 17.23 -6.21 1.82
N SER A 205 16.74 -6.99 0.84
CA SER A 205 17.57 -7.49 -0.26
C SER A 205 18.12 -6.35 -1.13
N ALA A 206 17.31 -5.34 -1.39
CA ALA A 206 17.72 -4.19 -2.17
C ALA A 206 18.80 -3.35 -1.46
N LEU A 207 18.69 -3.15 -0.14
CA LEU A 207 19.70 -2.44 0.64
C LEU A 207 20.99 -3.26 0.80
N ALA A 208 20.89 -4.58 0.94
CA ALA A 208 22.06 -5.47 1.02
C ALA A 208 22.87 -5.51 -0.31
N ALA A 209 22.22 -5.22 -1.43
CA ALA A 209 22.88 -5.14 -2.74
C ALA A 209 23.72 -3.86 -2.92
N HIS A 210 23.56 -2.86 -2.05
CA HIS A 210 24.32 -1.61 -2.10
C HIS A 210 25.47 -1.64 -1.11
N PRO A 211 26.74 -1.52 -1.57
CA PRO A 211 27.91 -1.59 -0.70
C PRO A 211 27.89 -0.59 0.47
N GLU A 212 27.33 0.59 0.24
CA GLU A 212 27.29 1.67 1.22
C GLU A 212 26.34 1.37 2.39
N THR A 213 25.39 0.45 2.22
CA THR A 213 24.37 0.13 3.23
C THR A 213 24.41 -1.30 3.73
N ALA A 214 25.21 -2.16 3.11
CA ALA A 214 25.28 -3.58 3.47
C ALA A 214 25.64 -3.81 4.97
N SER A 215 26.47 -2.93 5.56
CA SER A 215 26.87 -2.98 6.97
C SER A 215 26.00 -2.14 7.92
N ILE A 216 25.16 -1.28 7.37
CA ILE A 216 24.41 -0.26 8.14
C ILE A 216 22.96 -0.71 8.38
N ALA A 217 22.37 -1.41 7.41
CA ALA A 217 20.98 -1.80 7.44
C ALA A 217 20.72 -2.91 8.46
N GLY A 218 19.97 -2.61 9.51
CA GLY A 218 19.38 -3.60 10.38
C GLY A 218 18.39 -4.49 9.64
N GLN A 219 17.86 -5.53 10.30
CA GLN A 219 16.88 -6.42 9.70
C GLN A 219 15.56 -5.67 9.40
N ALA A 220 15.12 -5.64 8.14
CA ALA A 220 13.84 -5.10 7.79
C ALA A 220 12.69 -6.00 8.31
N MET A 221 11.61 -5.38 8.80
CA MET A 221 10.49 -6.11 9.38
C MET A 221 9.15 -5.46 9.03
N THR A 222 8.06 -6.16 9.34
CA THR A 222 6.74 -5.54 9.17
C THR A 222 6.49 -4.47 10.24
N LEU A 223 5.70 -3.44 9.89
CA LEU A 223 5.29 -2.40 10.85
C LEU A 223 4.62 -2.99 12.10
N HIS A 224 3.82 -4.04 11.94
CA HIS A 224 3.19 -4.76 13.05
C HIS A 224 4.24 -5.36 14.00
N ARG A 225 5.29 -5.98 13.46
CA ARG A 225 6.38 -6.55 14.26
C ARG A 225 7.22 -5.45 14.90
N LEU A 226 7.51 -4.37 14.17
CA LEU A 226 8.25 -3.21 14.69
C LEU A 226 7.57 -2.61 15.92
N LEU A 227 6.26 -2.40 15.85
CA LEU A 227 5.46 -1.83 16.93
C LEU A 227 5.14 -2.84 18.05
N GLY A 228 5.45 -4.13 17.84
CA GLY A 228 5.08 -5.20 18.76
C GLY A 228 3.57 -5.40 18.86
N LEU A 229 2.84 -5.17 17.76
CA LEU A 229 1.40 -5.40 17.67
C LEU A 229 1.12 -6.91 17.66
N GLY A 230 0.24 -7.35 18.54
CA GLY A 230 -0.24 -8.75 18.62
C GLY A 230 -1.74 -8.80 18.82
N ALA A 231 -2.36 -9.97 18.57
CA ALA A 231 -3.79 -10.15 18.74
C ALA A 231 -4.19 -9.86 20.21
N GLY A 232 -5.08 -8.85 20.40
CA GLY A 232 -5.62 -8.49 21.72
C GLY A 232 -4.63 -7.84 22.69
N ARG A 233 -3.45 -7.41 22.24
CA ARG A 233 -2.44 -6.72 23.07
C ARG A 233 -2.24 -5.29 22.61
N ALA A 234 -2.02 -4.39 23.58
CA ALA A 234 -1.56 -3.04 23.29
C ALA A 234 -0.21 -3.06 22.57
N PRO A 235 0.10 -2.04 21.72
CA PRO A 235 1.41 -1.91 21.11
C PRO A 235 2.52 -1.90 22.17
N ARG A 236 3.62 -2.62 21.91
CA ARG A 236 4.81 -2.55 22.78
C ARG A 236 5.42 -1.16 22.78
N TYR A 237 5.49 -0.56 21.58
CA TYR A 237 6.03 0.79 21.40
C TYR A 237 4.90 1.79 21.16
N HIS A 238 4.91 2.88 21.91
CA HIS A 238 3.92 3.94 21.94
C HIS A 238 4.55 5.23 22.51
N ALA A 239 3.80 6.30 22.66
CA ALA A 239 4.33 7.59 23.09
C ALA A 239 5.11 7.53 24.42
N ALA A 240 4.65 6.72 25.40
CA ALA A 240 5.35 6.56 26.70
C ALA A 240 6.47 5.51 26.67
N ASN A 241 6.60 4.71 25.62
CA ASN A 241 7.68 3.75 25.40
C ASN A 241 8.08 3.79 23.91
N PRO A 242 8.80 4.83 23.47
CA PRO A 242 9.10 5.04 22.05
C PRO A 242 10.09 4.02 21.50
N LEU A 243 10.12 3.89 20.18
CA LEU A 243 11.09 3.09 19.45
C LEU A 243 12.51 3.63 19.68
N PRO A 244 13.49 2.77 19.99
CA PRO A 244 14.89 3.19 20.17
C PRO A 244 15.56 3.41 18.80
N LEU A 245 15.11 4.37 18.02
CA LEU A 245 15.56 4.65 16.67
C LEU A 245 15.84 6.14 16.46
N ASP A 246 16.87 6.41 15.65
CA ASP A 246 17.19 7.76 15.15
C ASP A 246 16.63 8.00 13.76
N VAL A 247 16.51 6.93 12.96
CA VAL A 247 15.96 6.96 11.60
C VAL A 247 15.04 5.77 11.41
N LEU A 248 13.84 6.01 10.91
CA LEU A 248 12.94 4.96 10.45
C LEU A 248 12.61 5.16 8.97
N VAL A 249 12.89 4.13 8.18
CA VAL A 249 12.48 4.04 6.79
C VAL A 249 11.28 3.12 6.68
N VAL A 250 10.24 3.58 6.01
CA VAL A 250 9.04 2.78 5.73
C VAL A 250 8.79 2.73 4.24
N ASP A 251 8.92 1.54 3.65
CA ASP A 251 8.61 1.32 2.23
C ASP A 251 7.15 0.87 2.04
N GLU A 252 6.63 1.01 0.82
CA GLU A 252 5.24 0.73 0.45
C GLU A 252 4.22 1.46 1.36
N ALA A 253 4.49 2.73 1.67
CA ALA A 253 3.66 3.52 2.58
C ALA A 253 2.22 3.77 2.07
N SER A 254 1.94 3.56 0.79
CA SER A 254 0.57 3.59 0.23
C SER A 254 -0.37 2.56 0.86
N MET A 255 0.19 1.46 1.40
CA MET A 255 -0.57 0.39 2.06
C MET A 255 -0.83 0.66 3.56
N ILE A 256 -0.37 1.77 4.11
CA ILE A 256 -0.52 2.09 5.54
C ILE A 256 -1.89 2.74 5.75
N ASP A 257 -2.72 2.11 6.59
CA ASP A 257 -3.99 2.69 7.05
C ASP A 257 -3.79 3.78 8.12
N LEU A 258 -4.86 4.52 8.39
CA LEU A 258 -4.84 5.62 9.35
C LEU A 258 -4.47 5.18 10.78
N ALA A 259 -5.00 4.05 11.24
CA ALA A 259 -4.76 3.57 12.59
C ALA A 259 -3.30 3.14 12.79
N LEU A 260 -2.73 2.45 11.78
CA LEU A 260 -1.33 2.02 11.79
C LEU A 260 -0.37 3.22 11.69
N ALA A 261 -0.69 4.20 10.82
CA ALA A 261 0.09 5.44 10.68
C ALA A 261 0.11 6.24 11.99
N SER A 262 -1.05 6.42 12.63
CA SER A 262 -1.15 7.13 13.92
C SER A 262 -0.32 6.44 15.01
N LYS A 263 -0.44 5.11 15.15
CA LYS A 263 0.38 4.34 16.10
C LYS A 263 1.87 4.45 15.81
N LEU A 264 2.28 4.39 14.54
CA LEU A 264 3.67 4.48 14.12
C LEU A 264 4.29 5.83 14.50
N VAL A 265 3.62 6.93 14.12
CA VAL A 265 4.17 8.27 14.35
C VAL A 265 4.24 8.61 15.84
N ARG A 266 3.28 8.12 16.64
CA ARG A 266 3.28 8.25 18.11
C ARG A 266 4.33 7.39 18.81
N ALA A 267 4.74 6.26 18.21
CA ALA A 267 5.80 5.42 18.75
C ALA A 267 7.22 5.93 18.41
N LEU A 268 7.35 6.91 17.52
CA LEU A 268 8.63 7.48 17.13
C LEU A 268 9.06 8.60 18.07
N PRO A 269 10.30 8.58 18.61
CA PRO A 269 10.81 9.70 19.40
C PRO A 269 10.83 11.00 18.58
N ALA A 270 10.74 12.14 19.27
CA ALA A 270 10.68 13.45 18.61
C ALA A 270 11.93 13.76 17.76
N HIS A 271 13.10 13.27 18.18
CA HIS A 271 14.37 13.45 17.45
C HIS A 271 14.51 12.57 16.22
N ALA A 272 13.77 11.47 16.14
CA ALA A 272 13.91 10.50 15.04
C ALA A 272 13.43 11.06 13.70
N ARG A 273 14.11 10.69 12.63
CA ARG A 273 13.69 10.97 11.25
C ARG A 273 12.77 9.87 10.75
N LEU A 274 11.67 10.26 10.13
CA LEU A 274 10.73 9.37 9.45
C LEU A 274 10.86 9.57 7.94
N ILE A 275 11.22 8.51 7.22
CA ILE A 275 11.32 8.51 5.76
C ILE A 275 10.25 7.56 5.21
N LEU A 276 9.22 8.11 4.58
CA LEU A 276 8.13 7.36 3.95
C LEU A 276 8.38 7.23 2.45
N LEU A 277 8.27 6.02 1.94
CA LEU A 277 8.41 5.69 0.52
C LEU A 277 7.11 5.10 0.01
N GLY A 278 6.63 5.56 -1.12
CA GLY A 278 5.44 4.97 -1.72
C GLY A 278 5.03 5.65 -3.02
N ASP A 279 3.94 5.16 -3.53
CA ASP A 279 3.32 5.70 -4.74
C ASP A 279 1.86 6.07 -4.40
N PRO A 280 1.52 7.36 -4.33
CA PRO A 280 0.18 7.81 -3.96
C PRO A 280 -0.90 7.45 -5.00
N GLU A 281 -0.50 7.08 -6.22
CA GLU A 281 -1.41 6.68 -7.30
C GLU A 281 -1.70 5.16 -7.31
N GLN A 282 -0.98 4.37 -6.48
CA GLN A 282 -1.29 2.97 -6.30
C GLN A 282 -2.45 2.77 -5.32
N LEU A 283 -3.01 1.56 -5.32
CA LEU A 283 -4.05 1.17 -4.39
C LEU A 283 -3.67 1.52 -2.95
N ALA A 284 -4.57 2.22 -2.28
CA ALA A 284 -4.47 2.50 -0.85
C ALA A 284 -4.64 1.22 0.00
N SER A 285 -4.50 1.36 1.31
CA SER A 285 -4.79 0.30 2.28
C SER A 285 -6.22 -0.24 2.13
N VAL A 286 -6.43 -1.50 2.49
CA VAL A 286 -7.77 -2.10 2.56
C VAL A 286 -8.57 -1.47 3.71
N GLU A 287 -7.90 -1.22 4.83
CA GLU A 287 -8.48 -0.55 6.00
C GLU A 287 -8.67 0.97 5.75
N ALA A 288 -9.39 1.64 6.66
CA ALA A 288 -9.80 3.03 6.48
C ALA A 288 -8.63 4.02 6.37
N GLY A 289 -8.75 4.89 5.37
CA GLY A 289 -7.83 6.00 5.09
C GLY A 289 -6.84 5.72 3.95
N ALA A 290 -6.48 6.79 3.23
CA ALA A 290 -5.45 6.81 2.19
C ALA A 290 -4.34 7.79 2.60
N VAL A 291 -3.59 7.41 3.67
CA VAL A 291 -2.68 8.32 4.38
C VAL A 291 -1.63 8.92 3.47
N LEU A 292 -0.94 8.10 2.66
CA LEU A 292 0.11 8.61 1.78
C LEU A 292 -0.45 9.58 0.72
N ALA A 293 -1.60 9.25 0.12
CA ALA A 293 -2.24 10.12 -0.87
C ALA A 293 -2.69 11.44 -0.24
N SER A 294 -3.24 11.40 0.99
CA SER A 294 -3.63 12.60 1.74
C SER A 294 -2.44 13.49 2.09
N ILE A 295 -1.29 12.90 2.45
CA ILE A 295 -0.04 13.63 2.78
C ILE A 295 0.61 14.20 1.52
N ALA A 296 0.73 13.37 0.47
CA ALA A 296 1.47 13.73 -0.74
C ALA A 296 0.85 14.92 -1.49
N GLY A 297 -0.48 15.11 -1.38
CA GLY A 297 -1.17 16.15 -2.13
C GLY A 297 -1.02 16.01 -3.64
N THR A 298 -1.45 17.05 -4.38
CA THR A 298 -1.40 17.06 -5.86
C THR A 298 -0.13 17.70 -6.41
N GLU A 299 0.50 18.63 -5.69
CA GLU A 299 1.66 19.38 -6.17
C GLU A 299 2.82 19.34 -5.17
N ALA A 300 4.04 19.17 -5.69
CA ALA A 300 5.27 19.32 -4.94
C ALA A 300 5.86 20.71 -5.22
N ALA A 301 5.71 21.62 -4.27
CA ALA A 301 6.32 22.95 -4.33
C ALA A 301 6.98 23.25 -2.96
N TYR A 302 8.14 23.86 -3.01
CA TYR A 302 8.92 24.17 -1.82
C TYR A 302 8.76 25.64 -1.42
N SER A 303 8.91 25.93 -0.13
CA SER A 303 9.06 27.30 0.31
C SER A 303 10.28 27.97 -0.35
N PRO A 304 10.28 29.29 -0.58
CA PRO A 304 11.41 29.98 -1.19
C PRO A 304 12.74 29.73 -0.43
N GLN A 305 12.66 29.65 0.91
CA GLN A 305 13.83 29.38 1.75
C GLN A 305 14.37 27.96 1.53
N MET A 306 13.49 26.95 1.51
CA MET A 306 13.89 25.57 1.28
C MET A 306 14.40 25.38 -0.13
N ALA A 307 13.76 25.95 -1.15
CA ALA A 307 14.20 25.89 -2.53
C ALA A 307 15.59 26.48 -2.72
N ALA A 308 15.86 27.66 -2.13
CA ALA A 308 17.17 28.28 -2.17
C ALA A 308 18.26 27.45 -1.49
N ARG A 309 17.93 26.81 -0.34
CA ARG A 309 18.86 25.92 0.37
C ARG A 309 19.14 24.65 -0.42
N LEU A 310 18.11 24.03 -1.00
CA LEU A 310 18.25 22.86 -1.86
C LEU A 310 19.09 23.17 -3.10
N ALA A 311 18.87 24.31 -3.74
CA ALA A 311 19.68 24.73 -4.91
C ALA A 311 21.17 24.86 -4.56
N ARG A 312 21.50 25.46 -3.41
CA ARG A 312 22.91 25.56 -2.95
C ARG A 312 23.54 24.19 -2.67
N LEU A 313 22.80 23.31 -1.97
CA LEU A 313 23.31 22.01 -1.52
C LEU A 313 23.40 20.97 -2.64
N THR A 314 22.48 21.01 -3.59
CA THR A 314 22.34 19.96 -4.60
C THR A 314 22.74 20.41 -6.01
N GLY A 315 22.80 21.71 -6.26
CA GLY A 315 22.92 22.28 -7.60
C GLY A 315 21.63 22.14 -8.43
N GLN A 316 20.50 21.74 -7.84
CA GLN A 316 19.25 21.45 -8.54
C GLN A 316 18.23 22.56 -8.32
N THR A 317 17.58 22.98 -9.41
CA THR A 317 16.43 23.90 -9.32
C THR A 317 15.17 23.09 -9.03
N VAL A 318 14.42 23.46 -7.99
CA VAL A 318 13.16 22.83 -7.60
C VAL A 318 11.99 23.82 -7.73
N PRO A 319 10.75 23.34 -7.94
CA PRO A 319 9.58 24.19 -8.02
C PRO A 319 9.38 25.01 -6.74
N ILE A 320 9.16 26.32 -6.88
CA ILE A 320 8.84 27.23 -5.79
C ILE A 320 7.34 27.48 -5.82
N GLY A 321 6.68 27.35 -4.68
CA GLY A 321 5.26 27.68 -4.51
C GLY A 321 5.00 28.25 -3.13
N GLY A 322 3.82 28.81 -2.92
CA GLY A 322 3.37 29.14 -1.57
C GLY A 322 3.22 27.87 -0.73
N PRO A 323 3.29 27.94 0.60
CA PRO A 323 3.10 26.80 1.47
C PRO A 323 1.67 26.28 1.35
N VAL A 324 1.49 25.20 0.58
CA VAL A 324 0.20 24.54 0.41
C VAL A 324 -0.16 23.67 1.62
N SER A 325 0.87 23.22 2.35
CA SER A 325 0.71 22.47 3.61
C SER A 325 1.97 22.58 4.46
N ALA A 326 1.87 22.26 5.74
CA ALA A 326 3.02 22.20 6.64
C ALA A 326 4.09 21.18 6.18
N LEU A 327 3.71 20.18 5.37
CA LEU A 327 4.61 19.15 4.86
C LEU A 327 5.22 19.48 3.49
N SER A 328 4.89 20.62 2.85
CA SER A 328 5.35 20.93 1.49
C SER A 328 6.87 20.77 1.31
N ASP A 329 7.66 21.30 2.26
CA ASP A 329 9.13 21.19 2.26
C ASP A 329 9.67 19.79 2.57
N SER A 330 8.81 18.83 2.84
CA SER A 330 9.16 17.45 3.21
C SER A 330 8.80 16.44 2.14
N ILE A 331 8.15 16.84 1.05
CA ILE A 331 7.65 15.95 0.00
C ILE A 331 8.55 16.06 -1.23
N VAL A 332 9.05 14.93 -1.70
CA VAL A 332 9.85 14.85 -2.93
C VAL A 332 9.21 13.90 -3.91
N ARG A 333 9.03 14.34 -5.16
CA ARG A 333 8.49 13.52 -6.25
C ARG A 333 9.59 13.08 -7.18
N LEU A 334 9.78 11.75 -7.28
CA LEU A 334 10.68 11.11 -8.22
C LEU A 334 9.93 10.87 -9.54
N GLY A 335 10.16 11.70 -10.53
CA GLY A 335 9.41 11.67 -11.79
C GLY A 335 9.97 10.72 -12.84
N ARG A 336 11.30 10.48 -12.85
CA ARG A 336 11.96 9.65 -13.86
C ARG A 336 11.85 8.17 -13.53
N SER A 337 11.23 7.40 -14.42
CA SER A 337 11.27 5.93 -14.32
C SER A 337 12.53 5.39 -15.00
N TYR A 338 13.23 4.49 -14.31
CA TYR A 338 14.36 3.73 -14.84
C TYR A 338 13.97 2.33 -15.30
N ARG A 339 12.71 1.92 -15.04
CA ARG A 339 12.20 0.60 -15.40
C ARG A 339 11.58 0.60 -16.79
N PHE A 340 10.76 1.61 -17.07
CA PHE A 340 10.10 1.75 -18.35
C PHE A 340 10.67 2.95 -19.07
N ALA A 341 11.15 2.74 -20.29
CA ALA A 341 11.40 3.88 -21.17
C ALA A 341 10.10 4.63 -21.40
N ALA A 342 10.13 5.94 -21.46
CA ALA A 342 8.94 6.75 -21.74
C ALA A 342 8.26 6.36 -23.07
N SER A 343 9.01 5.77 -23.99
CA SER A 343 8.56 5.26 -25.29
C SER A 343 7.99 3.84 -25.23
N SER A 344 8.11 3.08 -24.11
CA SER A 344 7.55 1.73 -24.02
C SER A 344 6.02 1.77 -23.94
N ALA A 345 5.34 0.75 -24.48
CA ALA A 345 3.88 0.70 -24.40
C ALA A 345 3.40 0.57 -22.94
N ILE A 346 4.11 -0.17 -22.07
CA ILE A 346 3.80 -0.23 -20.63
C ILE A 346 3.92 1.16 -20.00
N GLY A 347 4.97 1.91 -20.31
CA GLY A 347 5.18 3.27 -19.78
C GLY A 347 4.06 4.22 -20.18
N ARG A 348 3.66 4.21 -21.47
CA ARG A 348 2.54 5.01 -21.99
C ARG A 348 1.22 4.58 -21.35
N LEU A 349 0.93 3.27 -21.30
CA LEU A 349 -0.29 2.74 -20.69
C LEU A 349 -0.39 3.14 -19.22
N ALA A 350 0.68 2.98 -18.44
CA ALA A 350 0.71 3.39 -17.04
C ALA A 350 0.50 4.90 -16.87
N GLN A 351 1.06 5.71 -17.77
CA GLN A 351 0.88 7.16 -17.78
C GLN A 351 -0.56 7.54 -18.13
N ALA A 352 -1.13 6.98 -19.20
CA ALA A 352 -2.51 7.22 -19.62
C ALA A 352 -3.50 6.87 -18.51
N VAL A 353 -3.35 5.69 -17.89
CA VAL A 353 -4.18 5.29 -16.75
C VAL A 353 -4.02 6.27 -15.58
N ARG A 354 -2.80 6.67 -15.23
CA ARG A 354 -2.52 7.59 -14.13
C ARG A 354 -3.17 8.96 -14.33
N THR A 355 -3.14 9.48 -15.56
CA THR A 355 -3.75 10.79 -15.89
C THR A 355 -5.26 10.70 -16.10
N GLY A 356 -5.80 9.49 -16.28
CA GLY A 356 -7.22 9.26 -16.56
C GLY A 356 -7.57 9.36 -18.04
N ASP A 357 -6.58 9.28 -18.91
CA ASP A 357 -6.77 9.26 -20.36
C ASP A 357 -7.12 7.85 -20.84
N ALA A 358 -8.39 7.54 -20.80
CA ALA A 358 -8.91 6.22 -21.14
C ALA A 358 -8.75 5.89 -22.63
N GLU A 359 -8.82 6.92 -23.51
CA GLU A 359 -8.66 6.73 -24.96
C GLU A 359 -7.21 6.39 -25.33
N ASP A 360 -6.22 7.12 -24.76
CA ASP A 360 -4.79 6.80 -24.98
C ASP A 360 -4.43 5.43 -24.38
N ALA A 361 -5.04 5.04 -23.26
CA ALA A 361 -4.85 3.70 -22.69
C ALA A 361 -5.31 2.59 -23.65
N VAL A 362 -6.50 2.73 -24.24
CA VAL A 362 -7.04 1.77 -25.23
C VAL A 362 -6.18 1.79 -26.49
N ALA A 363 -5.88 2.96 -27.04
CA ALA A 363 -5.04 3.09 -28.24
C ALA A 363 -3.64 2.47 -28.05
N THR A 364 -3.08 2.59 -26.83
CA THR A 364 -1.79 1.97 -26.50
C THR A 364 -1.85 0.44 -26.53
N LEU A 365 -2.94 -0.15 -26.00
CA LEU A 365 -3.15 -1.60 -26.03
C LEU A 365 -3.46 -2.10 -27.46
N ASP A 366 -4.19 -1.33 -28.28
CA ASP A 366 -4.48 -1.65 -29.68
C ASP A 366 -3.20 -1.64 -30.55
N ALA A 367 -2.27 -0.72 -30.27
CA ALA A 367 -0.99 -0.66 -30.95
C ALA A 367 -0.09 -1.86 -30.60
N GLY A 368 -0.32 -2.52 -29.49
CA GLY A 368 0.43 -3.71 -29.10
C GLY A 368 1.85 -3.41 -28.61
N GLY A 369 2.71 -4.43 -28.67
CA GLY A 369 4.09 -4.35 -28.18
C GLY A 369 4.27 -5.02 -26.82
N ASP A 370 4.90 -4.33 -25.88
CA ASP A 370 5.07 -4.82 -24.50
C ASP A 370 3.80 -4.63 -23.63
N ALA A 371 2.78 -3.91 -24.13
CA ALA A 371 1.43 -3.89 -23.59
C ALA A 371 0.44 -4.21 -24.72
N ALA A 372 -0.44 -5.21 -24.53
CA ALA A 372 -1.37 -5.65 -25.56
C ALA A 372 -2.64 -6.29 -24.98
N TRP A 373 -3.70 -6.30 -25.77
CA TRP A 373 -4.90 -7.07 -25.46
C TRP A 373 -4.67 -8.58 -25.58
N LEU A 374 -5.37 -9.34 -24.74
CA LEU A 374 -5.65 -10.75 -24.98
C LEU A 374 -7.06 -10.86 -25.60
N ASN A 375 -7.21 -11.68 -26.63
CA ASN A 375 -8.52 -11.98 -27.18
C ASN A 375 -9.47 -12.47 -26.04
N PRO A 376 -10.69 -11.95 -25.91
CA PRO A 376 -11.61 -12.24 -24.81
C PRO A 376 -12.23 -13.66 -24.83
N ASP A 377 -11.70 -14.59 -25.62
CA ASP A 377 -12.08 -16.00 -25.62
C ASP A 377 -11.61 -16.72 -24.34
N ALA A 378 -12.49 -17.49 -23.70
CA ALA A 378 -12.18 -18.26 -22.50
C ALA A 378 -11.03 -19.25 -22.69
N LYS A 379 -10.95 -19.87 -23.88
CA LYS A 379 -9.85 -20.79 -24.24
C LYS A 379 -8.53 -20.03 -24.38
N ALA A 380 -8.55 -18.87 -25.01
CA ALA A 380 -7.38 -18.01 -25.13
C ALA A 380 -6.83 -17.58 -23.74
N LEU A 381 -7.72 -17.30 -22.78
CA LEU A 381 -7.34 -17.00 -21.40
C LEU A 381 -6.66 -18.20 -20.72
N GLU A 382 -7.25 -19.38 -20.80
CA GLU A 382 -6.68 -20.61 -20.21
C GLU A 382 -5.32 -20.94 -20.86
N ASP A 383 -5.21 -20.83 -22.19
CA ASP A 383 -3.99 -21.09 -22.93
C ASP A 383 -2.90 -20.05 -22.61
N ALA A 384 -3.23 -18.77 -22.53
CA ALA A 384 -2.28 -17.70 -22.17
C ALA A 384 -1.80 -17.85 -20.72
N ALA A 385 -2.72 -18.11 -19.78
CA ALA A 385 -2.36 -18.32 -18.38
C ALA A 385 -1.46 -19.55 -18.21
N PHE A 386 -1.76 -20.66 -18.90
CA PHE A 386 -0.93 -21.86 -18.84
C PHE A 386 0.42 -21.67 -19.53
N ALA A 387 0.46 -21.02 -20.69
CA ALA A 387 1.69 -20.74 -21.43
C ALA A 387 2.65 -19.83 -20.63
N GLY A 388 2.10 -18.87 -19.91
CA GLY A 388 2.90 -18.00 -19.03
C GLY A 388 3.67 -18.78 -17.95
N TYR A 389 3.17 -19.95 -17.53
CA TYR A 389 3.83 -20.83 -16.57
C TYR A 389 4.67 -21.95 -17.20
N ALA A 390 4.90 -21.94 -18.51
CA ALA A 390 5.61 -23.02 -19.18
C ALA A 390 7.02 -23.27 -18.62
N GLY A 391 7.80 -22.21 -18.35
CA GLY A 391 9.13 -22.32 -17.75
C GLY A 391 9.08 -22.87 -16.32
N TYR A 392 8.08 -22.44 -15.54
CA TYR A 392 7.84 -22.95 -14.20
C TYR A 392 7.50 -24.45 -14.20
N PHE A 393 6.57 -24.87 -15.06
CA PHE A 393 6.22 -26.29 -15.16
C PHE A 393 7.38 -27.14 -15.65
N ALA A 394 8.16 -26.63 -16.62
CA ALA A 394 9.37 -27.33 -17.08
C ALA A 394 10.40 -27.50 -15.95
N ALA A 395 10.58 -26.51 -15.09
CA ALA A 395 11.45 -26.62 -13.93
C ALA A 395 10.95 -27.68 -12.92
N ILE A 396 9.66 -27.70 -12.63
CA ILE A 396 9.04 -28.70 -11.74
C ILE A 396 9.16 -30.12 -12.31
N ASP A 397 8.85 -30.30 -13.59
CA ASP A 397 8.86 -31.61 -14.25
C ASP A 397 10.28 -32.15 -14.39
N GLY A 398 11.25 -31.26 -14.62
CA GLY A 398 12.66 -31.57 -14.66
C GLY A 398 13.31 -31.79 -13.29
N GLY A 399 12.55 -31.70 -12.18
CA GLY A 399 13.07 -31.89 -10.82
C GLY A 399 14.07 -30.81 -10.40
N ALA A 400 13.93 -29.60 -10.90
CA ALA A 400 14.83 -28.50 -10.54
C ALA A 400 14.78 -28.17 -9.04
N GLU A 401 15.88 -27.64 -8.53
CA GLU A 401 15.95 -27.14 -7.15
C GLU A 401 14.89 -26.07 -6.89
N PRO A 402 14.31 -26.00 -5.67
CA PRO A 402 13.23 -25.09 -5.33
C PRO A 402 13.54 -23.61 -5.65
N ALA A 403 14.77 -23.16 -5.48
CA ALA A 403 15.18 -21.80 -5.79
C ALA A 403 14.93 -21.45 -7.27
N ARG A 404 15.21 -22.37 -8.20
CA ARG A 404 14.89 -22.21 -9.62
C ARG A 404 13.39 -22.18 -9.86
N CYS A 405 12.64 -23.02 -9.15
CA CYS A 405 11.17 -23.03 -9.25
C CYS A 405 10.58 -21.68 -8.83
N PHE A 406 11.09 -21.07 -7.76
CA PHE A 406 10.68 -19.72 -7.34
C PHE A 406 11.05 -18.65 -8.37
N THR A 407 12.25 -18.71 -8.92
CA THR A 407 12.69 -17.79 -9.99
C THR A 407 11.75 -17.87 -11.18
N GLU A 408 11.42 -19.06 -11.67
CA GLU A 408 10.52 -19.25 -12.81
C GLU A 408 9.07 -18.84 -12.46
N LEU A 409 8.59 -19.15 -11.26
CA LEU A 409 7.27 -18.71 -10.77
C LEU A 409 7.16 -17.18 -10.69
N GLY A 410 8.26 -16.51 -10.37
CA GLY A 410 8.36 -15.05 -10.31
C GLY A 410 8.36 -14.34 -11.66
N ARG A 411 8.55 -15.07 -12.78
CA ARG A 411 8.57 -14.45 -14.11
C ARG A 411 7.18 -14.09 -14.63
N PHE A 412 6.17 -14.84 -14.27
CA PHE A 412 4.81 -14.63 -14.76
C PHE A 412 3.78 -14.65 -13.64
N ARG A 413 2.73 -13.82 -13.77
CA ARG A 413 1.60 -13.83 -12.84
C ARG A 413 0.30 -13.42 -13.50
N VAL A 414 -0.78 -14.16 -13.14
CA VAL A 414 -2.15 -13.75 -13.48
C VAL A 414 -2.68 -12.86 -12.34
N LEU A 415 -3.12 -11.64 -12.67
CA LEU A 415 -3.70 -10.69 -11.72
C LEU A 415 -5.16 -10.44 -12.07
N ALA A 416 -6.06 -10.79 -11.15
CA ALA A 416 -7.49 -10.56 -11.32
C ALA A 416 -7.96 -9.36 -10.48
N ALA A 417 -8.96 -8.64 -10.97
CA ALA A 417 -9.61 -7.57 -10.19
C ALA A 417 -10.44 -8.13 -9.03
N VAL A 418 -11.07 -9.30 -9.21
CA VAL A 418 -12.04 -9.91 -8.27
C VAL A 418 -11.61 -11.29 -7.82
N ARG A 419 -12.12 -11.73 -6.65
CA ARG A 419 -11.88 -13.11 -6.15
C ARG A 419 -12.84 -14.13 -6.77
N GLU A 420 -14.11 -13.76 -6.83
CA GLU A 420 -15.22 -14.63 -7.22
C GLU A 420 -15.66 -14.36 -8.66
N GLY A 421 -16.49 -15.27 -9.18
CA GLY A 421 -17.00 -15.21 -10.54
C GLY A 421 -16.11 -15.89 -11.58
N PRO A 422 -16.55 -15.91 -12.86
CA PRO A 422 -15.89 -16.65 -13.94
C PRO A 422 -14.47 -16.18 -14.26
N LEU A 423 -14.18 -14.89 -14.05
CA LEU A 423 -12.88 -14.24 -14.24
C LEU A 423 -12.21 -13.89 -12.91
N GLY A 424 -12.70 -14.47 -11.81
CA GLY A 424 -12.13 -14.29 -10.48
C GLY A 424 -10.96 -15.25 -10.20
N VAL A 425 -10.18 -14.94 -9.17
CA VAL A 425 -8.98 -15.69 -8.75
C VAL A 425 -9.25 -17.19 -8.63
N HIS A 426 -10.38 -17.58 -8.00
CA HIS A 426 -10.69 -18.99 -7.79
C HIS A 426 -10.95 -19.74 -9.11
N ALA A 427 -11.65 -19.12 -10.06
CA ALA A 427 -11.90 -19.71 -11.36
C ALA A 427 -10.62 -19.83 -12.19
N LEU A 428 -9.77 -18.80 -12.16
CA LEU A 428 -8.49 -18.76 -12.87
C LEU A 428 -7.50 -19.81 -12.33
N ASN A 429 -7.39 -19.94 -11.01
CA ASN A 429 -6.56 -20.98 -10.41
C ASN A 429 -7.02 -22.38 -10.85
N ARG A 430 -8.34 -22.65 -10.76
CA ARG A 430 -8.89 -23.93 -11.24
C ARG A 430 -8.68 -24.18 -12.74
N ALA A 431 -8.69 -23.12 -13.57
CA ALA A 431 -8.43 -23.25 -15.00
C ALA A 431 -6.99 -23.71 -15.27
N VAL A 432 -6.00 -23.10 -14.60
CA VAL A 432 -4.60 -23.52 -14.71
C VAL A 432 -4.40 -24.94 -14.17
N GLU A 433 -5.02 -25.29 -13.04
CA GLU A 433 -4.97 -26.64 -12.45
C GLU A 433 -5.57 -27.70 -13.41
N ARG A 434 -6.76 -27.45 -14.00
CA ARG A 434 -7.35 -28.36 -15.00
C ARG A 434 -6.45 -28.58 -16.21
N ARG A 435 -5.85 -27.48 -16.72
CA ARG A 435 -4.95 -27.57 -17.88
C ARG A 435 -3.65 -28.31 -17.54
N ARG A 436 -3.15 -28.13 -16.30
CA ARG A 436 -2.01 -28.92 -15.80
C ARG A 436 -2.39 -30.40 -15.71
N ALA A 437 -3.54 -30.72 -15.12
CA ALA A 437 -4.06 -32.08 -14.98
C ALA A 437 -4.27 -32.82 -16.31
N SER A 438 -4.68 -32.11 -17.36
CA SER A 438 -4.83 -32.72 -18.68
C SER A 438 -3.52 -33.20 -19.30
N ARG A 439 -2.37 -32.76 -18.78
CA ARG A 439 -1.04 -33.16 -19.23
C ARG A 439 -0.33 -34.13 -18.28
N ASP A 440 -0.78 -34.22 -17.03
CA ASP A 440 -0.23 -35.15 -16.05
C ASP A 440 -1.38 -35.71 -15.20
N ALA A 441 -1.75 -36.95 -15.46
CA ALA A 441 -2.87 -37.65 -14.83
C ALA A 441 -2.74 -37.80 -13.30
N ALA A 442 -1.54 -37.59 -12.72
CA ALA A 442 -1.31 -37.64 -11.27
C ALA A 442 -1.76 -36.37 -10.54
N VAL A 443 -1.96 -35.26 -11.25
CA VAL A 443 -2.26 -33.95 -10.69
C VAL A 443 -3.71 -33.77 -10.14
N PRO A 444 -4.78 -34.37 -10.74
CA PRO A 444 -6.15 -33.96 -10.40
C PRO A 444 -6.66 -34.45 -9.04
N HIS A 445 -6.03 -35.45 -8.42
CA HIS A 445 -6.57 -36.15 -7.26
C HIS A 445 -5.86 -35.84 -5.94
N GLN A 446 -4.80 -35.04 -5.97
CA GLN A 446 -4.01 -34.75 -4.78
C GLN A 446 -4.08 -33.26 -4.43
N ARG A 447 -4.45 -32.96 -3.18
CA ARG A 447 -4.38 -31.59 -2.64
C ARG A 447 -2.97 -30.99 -2.74
N TRP A 448 -1.94 -31.83 -2.62
CA TRP A 448 -0.53 -31.45 -2.63
C TRP A 448 0.19 -32.14 -3.78
N TYR A 449 0.11 -31.57 -4.98
CA TYR A 449 0.79 -32.06 -6.18
C TYR A 449 2.04 -31.23 -6.48
N PRO A 450 3.12 -31.81 -7.03
CA PRO A 450 4.32 -31.08 -7.41
C PRO A 450 4.01 -29.95 -8.38
N GLY A 451 4.53 -28.77 -8.09
CA GLY A 451 4.29 -27.57 -8.89
C GLY A 451 3.00 -26.82 -8.51
N ARG A 452 2.30 -27.17 -7.43
CA ARG A 452 1.26 -26.33 -6.88
C ARG A 452 1.90 -25.14 -6.14
N PRO A 453 1.74 -23.89 -6.60
CA PRO A 453 2.13 -22.73 -5.81
C PRO A 453 1.03 -22.47 -4.78
N VAL A 454 1.42 -22.24 -3.55
CA VAL A 454 0.49 -21.98 -2.44
C VAL A 454 0.84 -20.68 -1.75
N MET A 455 -0.16 -19.98 -1.26
CA MET A 455 0.02 -18.77 -0.44
C MET A 455 -0.61 -18.99 0.93
N VAL A 456 0.14 -18.69 1.96
CA VAL A 456 -0.32 -18.72 3.34
C VAL A 456 -1.37 -17.62 3.54
N THR A 457 -2.53 -17.98 4.10
CA THR A 457 -3.64 -17.03 4.32
C THR A 457 -3.72 -16.51 5.75
N ARG A 458 -2.98 -17.13 6.67
CA ARG A 458 -2.94 -16.76 8.09
C ARG A 458 -1.53 -16.89 8.66
N ASN A 459 -1.11 -15.92 9.48
CA ASN A 459 0.20 -15.98 10.14
C ASN A 459 0.34 -17.24 11.01
N ASP A 460 1.46 -17.93 10.86
CA ASP A 460 1.88 -19.02 11.74
C ASP A 460 3.26 -18.66 12.33
N TYR A 461 3.25 -18.22 13.58
CA TYR A 461 4.46 -17.77 14.26
C TYR A 461 5.41 -18.93 14.62
N ALA A 462 4.88 -20.14 14.86
CA ALA A 462 5.68 -21.31 15.18
C ALA A 462 6.49 -21.78 13.96
N MET A 463 5.86 -21.74 12.79
CA MET A 463 6.52 -22.05 11.52
C MET A 463 7.24 -20.83 10.91
N ARG A 464 7.11 -19.64 11.50
CA ARG A 464 7.61 -18.37 10.97
C ARG A 464 7.17 -18.15 9.52
N LEU A 465 5.88 -18.42 9.26
CA LEU A 465 5.21 -18.14 8.01
C LEU A 465 4.21 -17.01 8.21
N ALA A 466 4.26 -16.02 7.33
CA ALA A 466 3.36 -14.88 7.35
C ALA A 466 2.24 -15.01 6.30
N ASN A 467 1.12 -14.36 6.55
CA ASN A 467 0.09 -14.18 5.51
C ASN A 467 0.71 -13.51 4.28
N GLY A 468 0.49 -14.10 3.11
CA GLY A 468 1.08 -13.66 1.85
C GLY A 468 2.37 -14.37 1.45
N ASP A 469 2.99 -15.17 2.34
CA ASP A 469 4.15 -15.99 1.97
C ASP A 469 3.75 -17.03 0.91
N VAL A 470 4.55 -17.12 -0.13
CA VAL A 470 4.32 -18.03 -1.26
C VAL A 470 5.27 -19.21 -1.15
N GLY A 471 4.71 -20.40 -1.17
CA GLY A 471 5.44 -21.67 -1.23
C GLY A 471 5.18 -22.42 -2.52
N VAL A 472 6.04 -23.36 -2.81
CA VAL A 472 5.94 -24.27 -3.96
C VAL A 472 5.96 -25.71 -3.46
N VAL A 473 5.02 -26.52 -3.89
CA VAL A 473 5.05 -27.97 -3.64
C VAL A 473 6.08 -28.61 -4.56
N VAL A 474 7.08 -29.27 -3.98
CA VAL A 474 8.18 -29.92 -4.68
C VAL A 474 8.24 -31.40 -4.33
N ARG A 475 8.82 -32.23 -5.22
CA ARG A 475 9.10 -33.63 -4.90
C ARG A 475 10.18 -33.70 -3.82
N ASP A 476 9.95 -34.53 -2.82
CA ASP A 476 10.90 -34.75 -1.73
C ASP A 476 10.73 -36.17 -1.17
N ALA A 477 11.59 -37.08 -1.60
CA ALA A 477 11.54 -38.49 -1.20
C ALA A 477 11.81 -38.73 0.31
N SER A 478 12.37 -37.74 1.00
CA SER A 478 12.61 -37.82 2.45
C SER A 478 11.35 -37.55 3.27
N MET A 479 10.31 -36.98 2.65
CA MET A 479 9.04 -36.64 3.30
C MET A 479 7.99 -37.73 3.12
N SER A 480 7.20 -37.96 4.15
CA SER A 480 6.01 -38.81 4.07
C SER A 480 5.06 -38.28 2.98
N GLY A 481 4.73 -39.12 2.00
CA GLY A 481 3.94 -38.74 0.83
C GLY A 481 4.74 -38.20 -0.35
N GLY A 482 6.10 -38.22 -0.31
CA GLY A 482 6.98 -37.92 -1.45
C GLY A 482 7.00 -36.46 -1.90
N VAL A 483 6.42 -35.53 -1.10
CA VAL A 483 6.38 -34.10 -1.41
C VAL A 483 6.62 -33.24 -0.17
N ALA A 484 7.22 -32.07 -0.37
CA ALA A 484 7.37 -31.00 0.61
C ALA A 484 6.81 -29.69 0.06
N VAL A 485 6.44 -28.77 0.96
CA VAL A 485 6.17 -27.39 0.60
C VAL A 485 7.41 -26.55 0.92
N ALA A 486 8.05 -26.04 -0.12
CA ALA A 486 9.23 -25.20 -0.01
C ALA A 486 8.82 -23.73 0.09
N PHE A 487 9.54 -22.96 0.91
CA PHE A 487 9.42 -21.50 1.03
C PHE A 487 10.81 -20.88 1.00
N GLU A 488 10.94 -19.70 0.39
CA GLU A 488 12.14 -18.90 0.50
C GLU A 488 12.26 -18.32 1.92
N ALA A 489 13.44 -18.42 2.49
CA ALA A 489 13.73 -17.81 3.77
C ALA A 489 14.32 -16.39 3.57
N PRO A 490 14.21 -15.49 4.58
CA PRO A 490 14.74 -14.13 4.48
C PRO A 490 16.26 -14.05 4.25
N ASP A 491 17.00 -15.10 4.60
CA ASP A 491 18.44 -15.24 4.40
C ASP A 491 18.82 -15.81 3.02
N GLY A 492 17.84 -16.00 2.13
CA GLY A 492 18.02 -16.58 0.80
C GLY A 492 18.05 -18.12 0.78
N GLY A 493 17.91 -18.77 1.93
CA GLY A 493 17.80 -20.23 2.03
C GLY A 493 16.41 -20.75 1.65
N ILE A 494 16.28 -22.06 1.55
CA ILE A 494 14.99 -22.74 1.31
C ILE A 494 14.60 -23.55 2.55
N ARG A 495 13.40 -23.28 3.05
CA ARG A 495 12.77 -24.02 4.14
C ARG A 495 11.73 -24.98 3.57
N ARG A 496 11.77 -26.24 3.99
CA ARG A 496 10.86 -27.29 3.53
C ARG A 496 9.97 -27.76 4.68
N PHE A 497 8.69 -27.91 4.41
CA PHE A 497 7.70 -28.34 5.39
C PHE A 497 6.89 -29.52 4.85
N SER A 498 6.54 -30.45 5.74
CA SER A 498 5.56 -31.49 5.41
C SER A 498 4.20 -30.85 5.14
N PRO A 499 3.49 -31.28 4.08
CA PRO A 499 2.13 -30.82 3.78
C PRO A 499 1.14 -30.92 4.96
N ALA A 500 1.31 -31.93 5.81
CA ALA A 500 0.46 -32.15 6.99
C ALA A 500 0.61 -31.04 8.07
N ARG A 501 1.73 -30.31 8.06
CA ARG A 501 2.01 -29.23 9.00
C ARG A 501 1.63 -27.85 8.48
N MET A 502 1.23 -27.75 7.21
CA MET A 502 0.96 -26.47 6.58
C MET A 502 -0.25 -25.77 7.24
N PRO A 503 -0.13 -24.46 7.51
CA PRO A 503 -1.27 -23.65 7.91
C PRO A 503 -2.29 -23.56 6.76
N GLU A 504 -3.36 -22.82 6.97
CA GLU A 504 -4.32 -22.54 5.92
C GLU A 504 -3.63 -21.80 4.76
N CYS A 505 -3.78 -22.37 3.55
CA CYS A 505 -3.21 -21.81 2.33
C CYS A 505 -4.10 -22.07 1.11
N GLU A 506 -3.98 -21.21 0.11
CA GLU A 506 -4.72 -21.27 -1.15
C GLU A 506 -3.77 -21.41 -2.34
N THR A 507 -4.27 -21.98 -3.46
CA THR A 507 -3.53 -22.04 -4.74
C THR A 507 -3.32 -20.64 -5.29
N VAL A 508 -2.13 -20.34 -5.86
CA VAL A 508 -1.75 -18.98 -6.22
C VAL A 508 -1.06 -18.86 -7.59
N TYR A 509 -1.60 -19.55 -8.61
CA TYR A 509 -1.29 -19.17 -9.99
C TYR A 509 -1.87 -17.80 -10.31
N ALA A 510 -3.08 -17.50 -9.88
CA ALA A 510 -3.70 -16.19 -9.96
C ALA A 510 -3.84 -15.57 -8.56
N LEU A 511 -3.64 -14.24 -8.49
CA LEU A 511 -3.86 -13.40 -7.31
C LEU A 511 -4.83 -12.28 -7.64
N THR A 512 -5.39 -11.63 -6.61
CA THR A 512 -5.95 -10.30 -6.83
C THR A 512 -4.84 -9.26 -6.99
N VAL A 513 -5.13 -8.16 -7.71
CA VAL A 513 -4.21 -7.02 -7.81
C VAL A 513 -3.81 -6.52 -6.42
N HIS A 514 -4.72 -6.47 -5.45
CA HIS A 514 -4.42 -6.11 -4.06
C HIS A 514 -3.35 -7.00 -3.42
N LYS A 515 -3.47 -8.33 -3.57
CA LYS A 515 -2.50 -9.28 -3.00
C LYS A 515 -1.14 -9.27 -3.74
N SER A 516 -1.05 -8.63 -4.90
CA SER A 516 0.19 -8.46 -5.65
C SER A 516 1.02 -7.25 -5.20
N GLN A 517 0.47 -6.38 -4.34
CA GLN A 517 1.21 -5.23 -3.80
C GLN A 517 2.51 -5.69 -3.13
N GLY A 518 3.58 -4.90 -3.29
CA GLY A 518 4.93 -5.28 -2.86
C GLY A 518 5.60 -6.37 -3.71
N SER A 519 4.93 -6.87 -4.78
CA SER A 519 5.49 -7.87 -5.72
C SER A 519 5.71 -7.28 -7.10
N GLU A 520 6.61 -7.91 -7.85
CA GLU A 520 6.87 -7.59 -9.26
C GLU A 520 7.11 -8.88 -10.03
N PHE A 521 6.73 -8.89 -11.30
CA PHE A 521 6.84 -10.02 -12.21
C PHE A 521 7.40 -9.53 -13.54
N ASP A 522 8.05 -10.40 -14.29
CA ASP A 522 8.52 -10.02 -15.63
C ASP A 522 7.31 -9.77 -16.54
N ASP A 523 6.41 -10.73 -16.64
CA ASP A 523 5.21 -10.66 -17.47
C ASP A 523 3.95 -10.78 -16.59
N VAL A 524 2.94 -9.98 -16.87
CA VAL A 524 1.67 -9.96 -16.12
C VAL A 524 0.49 -10.12 -17.08
N LEU A 525 -0.42 -11.01 -16.75
CA LEU A 525 -1.74 -11.11 -17.37
C LEU A 525 -2.77 -10.50 -16.42
N ILE A 526 -3.33 -9.35 -16.79
CA ILE A 526 -4.37 -8.65 -16.03
C ILE A 526 -5.74 -9.09 -16.56
N VAL A 527 -6.62 -9.50 -15.65
CA VAL A 527 -7.97 -9.97 -15.98
C VAL A 527 -8.98 -9.09 -15.25
N LEU A 528 -9.76 -8.32 -16.00
CA LEU A 528 -10.89 -7.55 -15.49
C LEU A 528 -12.20 -8.33 -15.69
N PRO A 529 -13.24 -8.09 -14.87
CA PRO A 529 -14.56 -8.68 -15.06
C PRO A 529 -15.21 -8.19 -16.36
N ARG A 530 -16.25 -8.89 -16.81
CA ARG A 530 -16.97 -8.52 -18.05
C ARG A 530 -17.86 -7.28 -17.91
N THR A 531 -18.22 -6.95 -16.69
CA THR A 531 -19.08 -5.81 -16.34
C THR A 531 -18.42 -4.97 -15.27
N GLU A 532 -18.84 -3.74 -15.15
CA GLU A 532 -18.40 -2.84 -14.09
C GLU A 532 -18.72 -3.42 -12.72
N THR A 533 -17.80 -3.24 -11.79
CA THR A 533 -17.94 -3.65 -10.39
C THR A 533 -17.34 -2.58 -9.49
N ALA A 534 -17.81 -2.49 -8.27
CA ALA A 534 -17.39 -1.47 -7.30
C ALA A 534 -15.88 -1.49 -6.96
N VAL A 535 -15.18 -2.60 -7.24
CA VAL A 535 -13.74 -2.70 -6.99
C VAL A 535 -12.89 -2.11 -8.11
N LEU A 536 -13.48 -1.88 -9.30
CA LEU A 536 -12.75 -1.33 -10.42
C LEU A 536 -12.49 0.15 -10.21
N SER A 537 -11.23 0.51 -10.32
CA SER A 537 -10.77 1.88 -10.20
C SER A 537 -9.49 2.10 -10.98
N ARG A 538 -9.16 3.35 -11.20
CA ARG A 538 -7.90 3.80 -11.81
C ARG A 538 -6.69 3.24 -11.08
N GLU A 539 -6.69 3.32 -9.75
CA GLU A 539 -5.61 2.86 -8.88
C GLU A 539 -5.43 1.34 -8.97
N LEU A 540 -6.54 0.58 -9.13
CA LEU A 540 -6.46 -0.88 -9.31
C LEU A 540 -5.79 -1.22 -10.63
N VAL A 541 -6.22 -0.60 -11.73
CA VAL A 541 -5.66 -0.84 -13.07
C VAL A 541 -4.20 -0.42 -13.09
N TYR A 542 -3.88 0.78 -12.59
CA TYR A 542 -2.51 1.29 -12.49
C TYR A 542 -1.60 0.37 -11.66
N THR A 543 -2.09 -0.08 -10.50
CA THR A 543 -1.33 -1.01 -9.65
C THR A 543 -1.05 -2.33 -10.39
N GLY A 544 -2.04 -2.88 -11.09
CA GLY A 544 -1.87 -4.10 -11.88
C GLY A 544 -0.81 -3.97 -12.98
N ILE A 545 -0.89 -2.91 -13.80
CA ILE A 545 0.07 -2.61 -14.86
C ILE A 545 1.49 -2.48 -14.31
N THR A 546 1.63 -1.76 -13.23
CA THR A 546 2.93 -1.46 -12.62
C THR A 546 3.57 -2.64 -11.88
N ARG A 547 2.90 -3.80 -11.79
CA ARG A 547 3.52 -5.07 -11.32
C ARG A 547 4.40 -5.71 -12.39
N ALA A 548 4.20 -5.39 -13.67
CA ALA A 548 5.02 -5.91 -14.76
C ALA A 548 6.39 -5.23 -14.82
N ARG A 549 7.39 -5.97 -15.31
CA ARG A 549 8.71 -5.44 -15.66
C ARG A 549 8.94 -5.38 -17.17
N ARG A 550 8.35 -6.32 -17.92
CA ARG A 550 8.64 -6.53 -19.34
C ARG A 550 7.39 -6.55 -20.21
N ARG A 551 6.30 -7.18 -19.77
CA ARG A 551 5.10 -7.32 -20.57
C ARG A 551 3.84 -7.24 -19.74
N VAL A 552 2.84 -6.54 -20.26
CA VAL A 552 1.45 -6.53 -19.78
C VAL A 552 0.56 -7.10 -20.88
N THR A 553 -0.17 -8.14 -20.53
CA THR A 553 -1.28 -8.63 -21.36
C THR A 553 -2.57 -8.36 -20.62
N MET A 554 -3.56 -7.75 -21.27
CA MET A 554 -4.81 -7.37 -20.62
C MET A 554 -6.00 -8.09 -21.25
N LEU A 555 -6.79 -8.76 -20.42
CA LEU A 555 -8.09 -9.30 -20.79
C LEU A 555 -9.17 -8.44 -20.12
N ALA A 556 -9.78 -7.59 -20.92
CA ALA A 556 -10.89 -6.73 -20.53
C ALA A 556 -11.70 -6.34 -21.77
N GLN A 557 -12.94 -5.89 -21.57
CA GLN A 557 -13.65 -5.14 -22.58
C GLN A 557 -13.19 -3.68 -22.54
N PRO A 558 -12.98 -2.99 -23.67
CA PRO A 558 -12.51 -1.62 -23.71
C PRO A 558 -13.39 -0.67 -22.86
N GLU A 559 -14.71 -0.85 -22.88
CA GLU A 559 -15.66 -0.06 -22.13
C GLU A 559 -15.48 -0.21 -20.62
N VAL A 560 -15.24 -1.44 -20.15
CA VAL A 560 -14.96 -1.74 -18.73
C VAL A 560 -13.62 -1.13 -18.30
N LEU A 561 -12.60 -1.17 -19.16
CA LEU A 561 -11.33 -0.51 -18.89
C LEU A 561 -11.48 1.01 -18.81
N LYS A 562 -12.21 1.62 -19.77
CA LYS A 562 -12.48 3.07 -19.78
C LYS A 562 -13.23 3.49 -18.52
N ALA A 563 -14.28 2.76 -18.15
CA ALA A 563 -15.03 3.02 -16.94
C ALA A 563 -14.12 2.94 -15.68
N ALA A 564 -13.29 1.89 -15.57
CA ALA A 564 -12.35 1.74 -14.47
C ALA A 564 -11.34 2.90 -14.37
N ILE A 565 -10.81 3.38 -15.51
CA ILE A 565 -9.91 4.54 -15.56
C ILE A 565 -10.62 5.84 -15.16
N GLY A 566 -11.93 5.96 -15.46
CA GLY A 566 -12.75 7.10 -15.06
C GLY A 566 -13.00 7.19 -13.56
N VAL A 567 -12.95 6.07 -12.84
CA VAL A 567 -13.25 6.01 -11.39
C VAL A 567 -11.97 6.16 -10.57
N ARG A 568 -11.90 7.23 -9.77
CA ARG A 568 -10.88 7.36 -8.70
C ARG A 568 -11.41 6.83 -7.37
N VAL A 569 -10.57 6.10 -6.64
CA VAL A 569 -10.90 5.70 -5.27
C VAL A 569 -10.99 6.94 -4.39
N ARG A 570 -12.18 7.21 -3.88
CA ARG A 570 -12.41 8.28 -2.91
C ARG A 570 -12.39 7.68 -1.50
N ARG A 571 -11.62 8.29 -0.61
CA ARG A 571 -11.55 7.96 0.81
C ARG A 571 -11.80 9.24 1.60
N ASP A 572 -13.02 9.41 2.09
CA ASP A 572 -13.37 10.62 2.84
C ASP A 572 -12.58 10.67 4.14
N SER A 573 -11.86 11.78 4.33
CA SER A 573 -10.93 12.04 5.43
C SER A 573 -10.61 13.53 5.45
N ALA A 574 -10.49 14.14 6.62
CA ALA A 574 -10.03 15.52 6.77
C ALA A 574 -8.51 15.63 6.96
N LEU A 575 -7.75 14.53 6.84
CA LEU A 575 -6.31 14.53 7.13
C LEU A 575 -5.54 15.57 6.31
N ALA A 576 -5.83 15.68 5.00
CA ALA A 576 -5.17 16.65 4.13
C ALA A 576 -5.47 18.10 4.53
N GLU A 577 -6.71 18.38 4.93
CA GLU A 577 -7.14 19.70 5.41
C GLU A 577 -6.48 20.05 6.73
N ARG A 578 -6.49 19.11 7.69
CA ARG A 578 -5.85 19.29 9.01
C ARG A 578 -4.35 19.52 8.93
N ILE A 579 -3.69 19.00 7.90
CA ILE A 579 -2.25 19.23 7.64
C ILE A 579 -2.04 20.61 7.01
N ARG A 580 -2.98 21.10 6.18
CA ARG A 580 -2.91 22.45 5.59
C ARG A 580 -3.20 23.55 6.60
N GLU A 581 -4.24 23.36 7.40
CA GLU A 581 -4.73 24.30 8.40
C GLU A 581 -4.67 23.63 9.78
N PRO A 582 -3.50 23.58 10.42
CA PRO A 582 -3.41 23.02 11.75
C PRO A 582 -4.33 23.80 12.70
N LEU A 583 -5.20 23.08 13.41
CA LEU A 583 -6.14 23.65 14.38
C LEU A 583 -5.39 24.60 15.33
N SER A 584 -5.66 25.88 15.21
CA SER A 584 -5.14 26.89 16.12
C SER A 584 -5.72 26.62 17.51
N GLY A 585 -4.89 26.14 18.43
CA GLY A 585 -5.18 26.13 19.85
C GLY A 585 -5.57 24.81 20.53
N THR A 586 -5.61 23.66 19.85
CA THR A 586 -5.81 22.39 20.54
C THR A 586 -4.45 21.73 20.80
N THR A 587 -3.81 22.11 21.89
CA THR A 587 -2.73 21.30 22.49
C THR A 587 -3.36 20.01 23.00
N LEU A 588 -3.49 19.01 22.13
CA LEU A 588 -3.79 17.65 22.57
C LEU A 588 -2.61 17.21 23.44
N ALA A 589 -2.83 17.08 24.73
CA ALA A 589 -1.86 16.49 25.64
C ALA A 589 -1.44 15.13 25.06
N LEU A 590 -0.17 14.99 24.68
CA LEU A 590 0.48 13.81 24.16
C LEU A 590 0.53 12.70 25.20
#